data_3e3f65cda7af2d5c1c5f943fed503c8d
#
_entry.id   3e3f65cda7af2d5c1c5f943fed503c8d
#
_cell.length_a   1.000
_cell.length_b   1.000
_cell.length_c   1.000
_cell.angle_alpha   90.00
_cell.angle_beta   90.00
_cell.angle_gamma   90.00
#
_symmetry.space_group_name_H-M   'P 1'
#
loop_
_entity.id
_entity.type
_entity.pdbx_description
1 polymer ?
#
loop_
_entity_poly.entity_id
_entity_poly.type
_entity_poly.pdbx_seq_one_letter_code
_entity_poly.pdbx_strand_id
1 'polypeptide(L)'
;KGNQGLMGYTGNVYVHIGLITSLSTSQDDWKYAPFSWATSPSNGQATPAGTDKWSYTINNIRSFFNVTNASETIRAIAILFRDAAGNRVQRNADLSVFNGNMYVPVYDNGLHVSFIAPPLQPYFTPVPETINKAVGDNIQVNAVASQSSDMKIYLNGTVVQQASGVSSLSASPTITAAGNTELVIEAVNGALSDKDTIRFFAGGGVNVAPLPAGVRDGINYLSGNTSAVLVLYAPGKSRV
;
A
#
# COMPACT_ATOMS: atom_id res chain seq x y z
N LYS A 1 -5.32 5.89 -4.42
CA LYS A 1 -6.23 6.67 -5.29
C LYS A 1 -5.43 7.30 -6.41
N GLY A 2 -5.91 7.21 -7.68
CA GLY A 2 -5.27 7.88 -8.81
C GLY A 2 -5.47 9.40 -8.78
N ASN A 3 -4.57 10.12 -9.43
CA ASN A 3 -4.57 11.59 -9.52
C ASN A 3 -5.57 12.16 -10.54
N GLN A 4 -6.36 11.30 -11.20
CA GLN A 4 -7.31 11.67 -12.27
C GLN A 4 -6.65 12.43 -13.45
N GLY A 5 -5.36 12.21 -13.69
CA GLY A 5 -4.58 12.95 -14.70
C GLY A 5 -5.05 12.78 -16.14
N LEU A 6 -5.80 11.71 -16.43
CA LEU A 6 -6.39 11.42 -17.74
C LEU A 6 -7.93 11.60 -17.76
N MET A 7 -8.55 12.11 -16.70
CA MET A 7 -10.00 12.33 -16.67
C MET A 7 -10.42 13.29 -17.79
N GLY A 8 -11.44 12.90 -18.57
CA GLY A 8 -11.94 13.66 -19.72
C GLY A 8 -11.00 13.67 -20.94
N TYR A 9 -9.90 12.90 -20.93
CA TYR A 9 -9.01 12.83 -22.07
C TYR A 9 -9.54 11.87 -23.12
N THR A 10 -9.56 12.29 -24.39
CA THR A 10 -10.13 11.54 -25.52
C THR A 10 -9.08 11.08 -26.54
N GLY A 11 -7.82 11.45 -26.34
CA GLY A 11 -6.71 11.08 -27.22
C GLY A 11 -6.13 9.70 -26.91
N ASN A 12 -5.09 9.35 -27.65
CA ASN A 12 -4.38 8.09 -27.45
C ASN A 12 -3.62 8.08 -26.13
N VAL A 13 -3.77 7.01 -25.37
CA VAL A 13 -3.10 6.78 -24.10
C VAL A 13 -2.04 5.68 -24.28
N TYR A 14 -0.89 5.88 -23.66
CA TYR A 14 0.25 4.97 -23.71
C TYR A 14 0.66 4.57 -22.31
N VAL A 15 1.18 3.36 -22.17
CA VAL A 15 1.78 2.91 -20.91
C VAL A 15 3.27 3.26 -20.89
N HIS A 16 3.74 3.64 -19.71
CA HIS A 16 5.14 3.61 -19.34
C HIS A 16 5.30 2.58 -18.23
N ILE A 17 6.01 1.50 -18.51
CA ILE A 17 6.05 0.32 -17.65
C ILE A 17 7.46 -0.24 -17.54
N GLY A 18 7.71 -0.92 -16.43
CA GLY A 18 8.91 -1.68 -16.17
C GLY A 18 8.66 -2.69 -15.06
N LEU A 19 9.68 -3.42 -14.67
CA LEU A 19 9.60 -4.43 -13.63
C LEU A 19 10.35 -4.01 -12.38
N ILE A 20 9.80 -4.34 -11.24
CA ILE A 20 10.53 -4.48 -9.99
C ILE A 20 10.84 -5.97 -9.83
N THR A 21 12.11 -6.28 -9.72
CA THR A 21 12.60 -7.67 -9.63
C THR A 21 13.46 -7.88 -8.40
N SER A 22 13.95 -9.11 -8.21
CA SER A 22 14.94 -9.42 -7.18
C SER A 22 16.27 -8.66 -7.33
N LEU A 23 16.53 -8.08 -8.51
CA LEU A 23 17.72 -7.28 -8.80
C LEU A 23 17.48 -5.77 -8.67
N SER A 24 16.25 -5.32 -8.44
CA SER A 24 15.94 -3.92 -8.19
C SER A 24 16.42 -3.50 -6.80
N THR A 25 17.14 -2.38 -6.74
CA THR A 25 17.73 -1.83 -5.51
C THR A 25 16.86 -0.77 -4.83
N SER A 26 15.88 -0.23 -5.55
CA SER A 26 14.88 0.72 -5.06
C SER A 26 13.57 0.57 -5.85
N GLN A 27 12.53 1.26 -5.38
CA GLN A 27 11.24 1.33 -6.06
C GLN A 27 11.30 2.02 -7.42
N ASP A 28 12.27 2.92 -7.63
CA ASP A 28 12.46 3.65 -8.88
C ASP A 28 13.45 2.94 -9.83
N ASP A 29 14.05 1.84 -9.37
CA ASP A 29 14.96 1.03 -10.17
C ASP A 29 14.17 0.02 -11.02
N TRP A 30 13.43 0.56 -12.01
CA TRP A 30 12.64 -0.23 -12.94
C TRP A 30 13.55 -0.96 -13.92
N LYS A 31 13.46 -2.27 -13.92
CA LYS A 31 14.16 -3.14 -14.87
C LYS A 31 13.32 -3.38 -16.10
N TYR A 32 13.97 -3.67 -17.21
CA TYR A 32 13.33 -4.14 -18.43
C TYR A 32 12.25 -3.23 -19.01
N ALA A 33 12.35 -1.91 -18.82
CA ALA A 33 11.36 -0.99 -19.41
C ALA A 33 11.36 -1.08 -20.94
N PRO A 34 10.28 -1.58 -21.58
CA PRO A 34 10.27 -1.82 -23.01
C PRO A 34 10.09 -0.54 -23.83
N PHE A 35 9.61 0.54 -23.19
CA PHE A 35 9.31 1.80 -23.84
C PHE A 35 10.05 2.95 -23.17
N SER A 36 10.71 3.78 -23.97
CA SER A 36 11.28 5.03 -23.50
C SER A 36 10.15 6.03 -23.17
N TRP A 37 10.35 6.86 -22.15
CA TRP A 37 9.42 7.95 -21.85
C TRP A 37 9.24 8.92 -23.03
N ALA A 38 10.28 9.13 -23.81
CA ALA A 38 10.27 10.07 -24.95
C ALA A 38 9.54 9.54 -26.20
N THR A 39 9.09 8.28 -26.18
CA THR A 39 8.45 7.66 -27.34
C THR A 39 7.06 7.13 -27.01
N SER A 40 6.18 7.08 -28.03
CA SER A 40 4.80 6.58 -27.91
C SER A 40 4.54 5.54 -29.00
N PRO A 41 5.20 4.37 -28.93
CA PRO A 41 5.06 3.35 -29.94
C PRO A 41 3.68 2.69 -29.90
N SER A 42 3.21 2.19 -31.04
CA SER A 42 1.87 1.59 -31.15
C SER A 42 1.66 0.37 -30.23
N ASN A 43 2.71 -0.41 -29.99
CA ASN A 43 2.67 -1.55 -29.08
C ASN A 43 2.67 -1.15 -27.58
N GLY A 44 2.89 0.12 -27.26
CA GLY A 44 2.70 0.69 -25.92
C GLY A 44 1.37 1.42 -25.75
N GLN A 45 0.51 1.44 -26.79
CA GLN A 45 -0.78 2.12 -26.73
C GLN A 45 -1.80 1.28 -25.97
N ALA A 46 -2.47 1.91 -25.00
CA ALA A 46 -3.57 1.31 -24.27
C ALA A 46 -4.88 1.39 -25.04
N THR A 47 -5.76 0.42 -24.84
CA THR A 47 -7.06 0.34 -25.49
C THR A 47 -8.12 1.04 -24.63
N PRO A 48 -8.97 1.92 -25.22
CA PRO A 48 -10.11 2.46 -24.49
C PRO A 48 -11.03 1.33 -23.96
N ALA A 49 -11.44 1.44 -22.70
CA ALA A 49 -12.24 0.42 -22.00
C ALA A 49 -13.50 1.01 -21.34
N GLY A 50 -13.96 2.17 -21.82
CA GLY A 50 -15.11 2.93 -21.30
C GLY A 50 -14.74 4.38 -20.98
N THR A 51 -15.68 5.13 -20.45
CA THR A 51 -15.45 6.54 -20.08
C THR A 51 -14.34 6.64 -19.03
N ASP A 52 -13.30 7.39 -19.34
CA ASP A 52 -12.12 7.60 -18.49
C ASP A 52 -11.42 6.30 -18.07
N LYS A 53 -11.51 5.26 -18.89
CA LYS A 53 -10.91 3.95 -18.63
C LYS A 53 -10.12 3.46 -19.82
N TRP A 54 -8.94 2.92 -19.54
CA TRP A 54 -8.05 2.29 -20.53
C TRP A 54 -7.55 0.96 -19.97
N SER A 55 -7.33 0.02 -20.88
CA SER A 55 -6.73 -1.28 -20.57
C SER A 55 -5.44 -1.48 -21.36
N TYR A 56 -4.51 -2.19 -20.76
CA TYR A 56 -3.30 -2.65 -21.41
C TYR A 56 -3.05 -4.09 -21.00
N THR A 57 -2.97 -5.00 -21.97
CA THR A 57 -2.87 -6.44 -21.71
C THR A 57 -1.45 -6.93 -21.93
N ILE A 58 -0.92 -7.66 -20.97
CA ILE A 58 0.37 -8.35 -21.02
C ILE A 58 0.10 -9.84 -20.87
N ASN A 59 0.27 -10.61 -21.95
CA ASN A 59 -0.08 -12.04 -21.95
C ASN A 59 0.95 -12.93 -21.25
N ASN A 60 2.23 -12.65 -21.37
CA ASN A 60 3.29 -13.39 -20.72
C ASN A 60 4.33 -12.39 -20.24
N ILE A 61 4.38 -12.19 -18.93
CA ILE A 61 5.20 -11.14 -18.33
C ILE A 61 6.67 -11.33 -18.66
N ARG A 62 7.24 -12.53 -18.46
CA ARG A 62 8.66 -12.77 -18.71
C ARG A 62 9.03 -12.57 -20.17
N SER A 63 8.21 -13.08 -21.09
CA SER A 63 8.42 -12.94 -22.54
C SER A 63 8.27 -11.48 -22.97
N PHE A 64 7.22 -10.81 -22.51
CA PHE A 64 6.96 -9.41 -22.85
C PHE A 64 8.10 -8.48 -22.44
N PHE A 65 8.63 -8.65 -21.23
CA PHE A 65 9.73 -7.86 -20.72
C PHE A 65 11.12 -8.42 -21.08
N ASN A 66 11.20 -9.52 -21.82
CA ASN A 66 12.45 -10.19 -22.19
C ASN A 66 13.31 -10.58 -20.97
N VAL A 67 12.69 -11.08 -19.90
CA VAL A 67 13.38 -11.56 -18.70
C VAL A 67 13.87 -12.99 -18.95
N THR A 68 15.10 -13.14 -19.36
CA THR A 68 15.71 -14.43 -19.72
C THR A 68 16.29 -15.19 -18.55
N ASN A 69 16.67 -14.51 -17.46
CA ASN A 69 17.21 -15.15 -16.27
C ASN A 69 16.07 -15.81 -15.46
N ALA A 70 16.03 -17.14 -15.50
CA ALA A 70 15.02 -17.93 -14.78
C ALA A 70 15.05 -17.76 -13.25
N SER A 71 16.23 -17.45 -12.69
CA SER A 71 16.41 -17.25 -11.24
C SER A 71 15.99 -15.87 -10.77
N GLU A 72 15.72 -14.94 -11.70
CA GLU A 72 15.27 -13.60 -11.35
C GLU A 72 13.78 -13.61 -11.04
N THR A 73 13.42 -13.22 -9.83
CA THR A 73 12.03 -13.13 -9.39
C THR A 73 11.44 -11.78 -9.78
N ILE A 74 10.31 -11.80 -10.49
CA ILE A 74 9.52 -10.61 -10.78
C ILE A 74 8.60 -10.37 -9.59
N ARG A 75 8.67 -9.17 -9.01
CA ARG A 75 7.91 -8.79 -7.79
C ARG A 75 6.70 -7.93 -8.11
N ALA A 76 6.86 -6.99 -9.05
CA ALA A 76 5.79 -6.11 -9.46
C ALA A 76 6.00 -5.57 -10.87
N ILE A 77 4.92 -5.16 -11.51
CA ILE A 77 4.93 -4.29 -12.68
C ILE A 77 4.74 -2.86 -12.18
N ALA A 78 5.73 -2.00 -12.43
CA ALA A 78 5.60 -0.57 -12.25
C ALA A 78 4.95 0.02 -13.50
N ILE A 79 3.92 0.87 -13.34
CA ILE A 79 3.11 1.33 -14.46
C ILE A 79 2.61 2.76 -14.27
N LEU A 80 2.62 3.52 -15.36
CA LEU A 80 1.95 4.79 -15.52
C LEU A 80 1.19 4.77 -16.85
N PHE A 81 0.06 5.49 -16.92
CA PHE A 81 -0.64 5.76 -18.16
C PHE A 81 -0.46 7.24 -18.50
N ARG A 82 -0.18 7.56 -19.76
CA ARG A 82 0.09 8.93 -20.17
C ARG A 82 -0.43 9.22 -21.57
N ASP A 83 -0.59 10.50 -21.91
CA ASP A 83 -0.77 10.92 -23.30
C ASP A 83 0.53 10.76 -24.10
N ALA A 84 0.47 10.96 -25.41
CA ALA A 84 1.62 10.77 -26.30
C ALA A 84 2.82 11.68 -25.93
N ALA A 85 2.55 12.89 -25.47
CA ALA A 85 3.57 13.87 -25.12
C ALA A 85 4.07 13.74 -23.66
N GLY A 86 3.40 12.95 -22.82
CA GLY A 86 3.72 12.84 -21.40
C GLY A 86 3.28 14.03 -20.55
N ASN A 87 2.42 14.90 -21.08
CA ASN A 87 1.91 16.09 -20.37
C ASN A 87 0.78 15.71 -19.39
N ARG A 88 0.01 14.68 -19.71
CA ARG A 88 -1.04 14.12 -18.87
C ARG A 88 -0.62 12.73 -18.42
N VAL A 89 -0.59 12.52 -17.12
CA VAL A 89 -0.14 11.25 -16.54
C VAL A 89 -1.13 10.79 -15.48
N GLN A 90 -1.66 9.58 -15.66
CA GLN A 90 -2.40 8.88 -14.62
C GLN A 90 -1.41 8.13 -13.74
N ARG A 91 -1.36 8.50 -12.50
CA ARG A 91 -0.46 7.97 -11.47
C ARG A 91 -1.14 8.00 -10.10
N ASN A 92 -0.44 7.63 -9.04
CA ASN A 92 -0.92 7.81 -7.68
C ASN A 92 -1.13 9.32 -7.40
N ALA A 93 -2.20 9.64 -6.67
CA ALA A 93 -2.48 11.04 -6.27
C ALA A 93 -1.47 11.56 -5.24
N ASP A 94 -0.98 10.69 -4.39
CA ASP A 94 0.04 11.01 -3.39
C ASP A 94 1.44 10.86 -3.99
N LEU A 95 2.08 11.98 -4.29
CA LEU A 95 3.42 12.00 -4.86
C LEU A 95 4.51 11.69 -3.82
N SER A 96 4.20 11.78 -2.53
CA SER A 96 5.14 11.40 -1.48
C SER A 96 5.30 9.87 -1.40
N VAL A 97 4.32 9.13 -1.94
CA VAL A 97 4.33 7.68 -2.04
C VAL A 97 4.88 7.28 -3.41
N PHE A 98 6.11 6.77 -3.44
CA PHE A 98 6.79 6.24 -4.65
C PHE A 98 6.83 7.23 -5.83
N ASN A 99 7.02 8.51 -5.58
CA ASN A 99 6.99 9.56 -6.63
C ASN A 99 5.71 9.54 -7.47
N GLY A 100 4.62 9.02 -6.89
CA GLY A 100 3.35 8.84 -7.58
C GLY A 100 3.30 7.63 -8.51
N ASN A 101 4.28 6.75 -8.52
CA ASN A 101 4.27 5.54 -9.34
C ASN A 101 3.20 4.54 -8.84
N MET A 102 2.67 3.76 -9.74
CA MET A 102 1.71 2.69 -9.44
C MET A 102 2.37 1.33 -9.66
N TYR A 103 2.07 0.37 -8.79
CA TYR A 103 2.64 -0.97 -8.84
C TYR A 103 1.55 -2.03 -8.81
N VAL A 104 1.69 -3.03 -9.67
CA VAL A 104 0.85 -4.22 -9.71
C VAL A 104 1.71 -5.39 -9.25
N PRO A 105 1.44 -6.00 -8.07
CA PRO A 105 2.17 -7.16 -7.61
C PRO A 105 2.08 -8.33 -8.60
N VAL A 106 3.18 -9.06 -8.75
CA VAL A 106 3.26 -10.24 -9.59
C VAL A 106 3.62 -11.42 -8.70
N TYR A 107 2.79 -12.45 -8.75
CA TYR A 107 2.97 -13.69 -7.99
C TYR A 107 3.26 -14.84 -8.98
N ASP A 108 4.03 -15.82 -8.55
CA ASP A 108 4.18 -17.09 -9.26
C ASP A 108 2.93 -17.98 -9.04
N ASN A 109 3.00 -19.25 -9.48
CA ASN A 109 1.89 -20.21 -9.31
C ASN A 109 1.85 -20.84 -7.91
N GLY A 110 2.69 -20.40 -6.98
CA GLY A 110 2.71 -20.85 -5.60
C GLY A 110 1.52 -20.38 -4.78
N LEU A 111 1.49 -20.79 -3.52
CA LEU A 111 0.57 -20.22 -2.55
C LEU A 111 1.10 -18.84 -2.15
N HIS A 112 0.25 -17.82 -2.28
CA HIS A 112 0.53 -16.46 -1.84
C HIS A 112 -0.62 -15.94 -1.01
N VAL A 113 -0.30 -15.23 0.06
CA VAL A 113 -1.27 -14.56 0.92
C VAL A 113 -0.91 -13.10 1.08
N SER A 114 -1.92 -12.25 1.22
CA SER A 114 -1.69 -10.80 1.28
C SER A 114 -2.83 -10.10 2.00
N PHE A 115 -2.49 -9.01 2.70
CA PHE A 115 -3.48 -8.10 3.23
C PHE A 115 -4.06 -7.21 2.13
N ILE A 116 -5.38 -7.08 2.14
CA ILE A 116 -6.12 -6.05 1.36
C ILE A 116 -6.40 -4.83 2.24
N ALA A 117 -6.61 -5.08 3.53
CA ALA A 117 -6.74 -4.05 4.57
C ALA A 117 -6.07 -4.57 5.85
N PRO A 118 -5.24 -3.77 6.51
CA PRO A 118 -4.69 -2.50 6.01
C PRO A 118 -3.98 -2.67 4.67
N PRO A 119 -3.93 -1.63 3.81
CA PRO A 119 -3.36 -1.77 2.48
C PRO A 119 -1.89 -2.16 2.52
N LEU A 120 -1.49 -2.97 1.55
CA LEU A 120 -0.11 -3.42 1.37
C LEU A 120 0.85 -2.24 1.29
N GLN A 121 1.94 -2.41 2.01
CA GLN A 121 3.09 -1.53 1.87
C GLN A 121 3.97 -2.02 0.73
N PRO A 122 4.41 -1.12 -0.14
CA PRO A 122 5.32 -1.49 -1.22
C PRO A 122 6.68 -1.98 -0.69
N TYR A 123 7.33 -2.84 -1.47
CA TYR A 123 8.55 -3.58 -1.10
C TYR A 123 9.71 -2.75 -0.57
N PHE A 124 9.79 -1.48 -0.96
CA PHE A 124 10.94 -0.61 -0.63
C PHE A 124 10.60 0.52 0.33
N THR A 125 9.43 0.52 0.95
CA THR A 125 9.09 1.55 1.92
C THR A 125 9.84 1.29 3.22
N PRO A 126 10.80 2.12 3.58
CA PRO A 126 11.50 1.98 4.86
C PRO A 126 10.62 2.41 6.04
N VAL A 127 9.55 3.12 5.75
CA VAL A 127 8.61 3.62 6.76
C VAL A 127 7.29 2.89 6.58
N PRO A 128 6.81 2.17 7.60
CA PRO A 128 5.48 1.59 7.58
C PRO A 128 4.45 2.68 7.32
N GLU A 129 3.40 2.36 6.53
CA GLU A 129 2.23 3.24 6.50
C GLU A 129 1.84 3.55 7.93
N THR A 130 1.56 4.81 8.19
CA THR A 130 1.19 5.24 9.53
C THR A 130 -0.22 4.74 9.82
N ILE A 131 -0.31 3.53 10.34
CA ILE A 131 -1.57 3.03 10.91
C ILE A 131 -1.74 3.77 12.24
N ASN A 132 -2.55 4.83 12.22
CA ASN A 132 -2.87 5.60 13.43
C ASN A 132 -3.93 4.84 14.22
N LYS A 133 -3.48 4.04 15.17
CA LYS A 133 -4.31 3.26 16.08
C LYS A 133 -3.81 3.40 17.50
N ALA A 134 -4.75 3.34 18.45
CA ALA A 134 -4.48 3.37 19.88
C ALA A 134 -5.07 2.13 20.56
N VAL A 135 -4.68 1.93 21.82
CA VAL A 135 -5.32 0.92 22.69
C VAL A 135 -6.82 1.17 22.76
N GLY A 136 -7.61 0.14 22.55
CA GLY A 136 -9.07 0.20 22.48
C GLY A 136 -9.63 0.32 21.07
N ASP A 137 -8.84 0.69 20.09
CA ASP A 137 -9.28 0.77 18.68
C ASP A 137 -9.38 -0.62 18.05
N ASN A 138 -10.31 -0.75 17.12
CA ASN A 138 -10.38 -1.91 16.23
C ASN A 138 -9.58 -1.66 14.96
N ILE A 139 -8.87 -2.69 14.50
CA ILE A 139 -8.22 -2.69 13.19
C ILE A 139 -8.99 -3.58 12.22
N GLN A 140 -9.49 -2.98 11.14
CA GLN A 140 -10.16 -3.76 10.09
C GLN A 140 -9.12 -4.52 9.29
N VAL A 141 -9.23 -5.84 9.28
CA VAL A 141 -8.34 -6.75 8.57
C VAL A 141 -9.12 -7.48 7.51
N ASN A 142 -8.64 -7.41 6.26
CA ASN A 142 -9.08 -8.25 5.16
C ASN A 142 -7.85 -8.84 4.48
N ALA A 143 -7.83 -10.13 4.30
CA ALA A 143 -6.72 -10.85 3.65
C ALA A 143 -7.26 -11.81 2.59
N VAL A 144 -6.44 -12.07 1.57
CA VAL A 144 -6.74 -13.01 0.49
C VAL A 144 -5.56 -13.93 0.26
N ALA A 145 -5.86 -15.16 -0.15
CA ALA A 145 -4.87 -16.13 -0.60
C ALA A 145 -5.11 -16.47 -2.08
N SER A 146 -4.03 -16.77 -2.81
CA SER A 146 -4.08 -17.14 -4.24
C SER A 146 -4.79 -18.48 -4.47
N GLN A 147 -4.91 -19.31 -3.45
CA GLN A 147 -5.54 -20.62 -3.47
C GLN A 147 -6.37 -20.82 -2.21
N SER A 148 -7.37 -21.73 -2.26
CA SER A 148 -8.10 -22.18 -1.08
C SER A 148 -7.13 -22.79 -0.06
N SER A 149 -7.11 -22.30 1.17
CA SER A 149 -6.10 -22.60 2.18
C SER A 149 -6.68 -22.55 3.59
N ASP A 150 -5.98 -23.13 4.53
CA ASP A 150 -6.22 -22.87 5.94
C ASP A 150 -5.56 -21.53 6.29
N MET A 151 -6.36 -20.55 6.65
CA MET A 151 -5.91 -19.18 6.90
C MET A 151 -6.02 -18.81 8.37
N LYS A 152 -5.02 -18.09 8.90
CA LYS A 152 -5.00 -17.58 10.27
C LYS A 152 -4.51 -16.14 10.32
N ILE A 153 -5.22 -15.29 11.02
CA ILE A 153 -4.80 -13.92 11.33
C ILE A 153 -4.33 -13.88 12.78
N TYR A 154 -3.15 -13.31 12.97
CA TYR A 154 -2.53 -13.12 14.28
C TYR A 154 -2.39 -11.63 14.58
N LEU A 155 -2.63 -11.25 15.83
CA LEU A 155 -2.27 -9.95 16.39
C LEU A 155 -1.30 -10.18 17.55
N ASN A 156 -0.08 -9.68 17.45
CA ASN A 156 0.98 -9.87 18.43
C ASN A 156 1.18 -11.35 18.81
N GLY A 157 1.18 -12.23 17.81
CA GLY A 157 1.37 -13.68 17.98
C GLY A 157 0.12 -14.44 18.45
N THR A 158 -0.97 -13.76 18.80
CA THR A 158 -2.23 -14.41 19.20
C THR A 158 -3.16 -14.53 17.99
N VAL A 159 -3.71 -15.75 17.77
CA VAL A 159 -4.71 -15.97 16.71
C VAL A 159 -5.98 -15.20 17.06
N VAL A 160 -6.39 -14.30 16.17
CA VAL A 160 -7.63 -13.51 16.33
C VAL A 160 -8.74 -13.95 15.39
N GLN A 161 -8.39 -14.68 14.33
CA GLN A 161 -9.35 -15.30 13.41
C GLN A 161 -8.69 -16.45 12.66
N GLN A 162 -9.48 -17.47 12.32
CA GLN A 162 -9.03 -18.58 11.47
C GLN A 162 -10.19 -19.21 10.70
N ALA A 163 -9.90 -19.76 9.55
CA ALA A 163 -10.84 -20.57 8.76
C ALA A 163 -10.07 -21.54 7.88
N SER A 164 -10.66 -22.70 7.58
CA SER A 164 -10.09 -23.73 6.72
C SER A 164 -10.75 -23.75 5.36
N GLY A 165 -9.97 -24.04 4.30
CA GLY A 165 -10.45 -24.18 2.95
C GLY A 165 -11.01 -22.91 2.32
N VAL A 166 -10.49 -21.73 2.72
CA VAL A 166 -10.95 -20.42 2.23
C VAL A 166 -9.86 -19.72 1.44
N SER A 167 -10.25 -18.81 0.55
CA SER A 167 -9.33 -17.91 -0.18
C SER A 167 -9.40 -16.45 0.31
N SER A 168 -10.21 -16.18 1.32
CA SER A 168 -10.27 -14.86 1.96
C SER A 168 -10.64 -15.00 3.43
N LEU A 169 -10.11 -14.10 4.26
CA LEU A 169 -10.39 -14.07 5.69
C LEU A 169 -10.43 -12.63 6.18
N SER A 170 -11.42 -12.33 7.03
CA SER A 170 -11.60 -10.99 7.59
C SER A 170 -11.69 -11.05 9.11
N ALA A 171 -11.16 -10.02 9.77
CA ALA A 171 -11.24 -9.85 11.22
C ALA A 171 -11.31 -8.37 11.58
N SER A 172 -11.74 -8.09 12.81
CA SER A 172 -11.72 -6.74 13.37
C SER A 172 -11.22 -6.79 14.83
N PRO A 173 -9.97 -7.24 15.07
CA PRO A 173 -9.46 -7.35 16.43
C PRO A 173 -9.27 -5.98 17.07
N THR A 174 -9.42 -5.95 18.41
CA THR A 174 -9.15 -4.78 19.23
C THR A 174 -7.68 -4.77 19.63
N ILE A 175 -7.04 -3.60 19.54
CA ILE A 175 -5.68 -3.38 20.03
C ILE A 175 -5.70 -3.30 21.54
N THR A 176 -5.02 -4.21 22.22
CA THR A 176 -5.06 -4.35 23.69
C THR A 176 -3.85 -3.75 24.41
N ALA A 177 -2.77 -3.45 23.69
CA ALA A 177 -1.54 -2.92 24.27
C ALA A 177 -0.93 -1.82 23.37
N ALA A 178 -0.36 -0.81 24.00
CA ALA A 178 0.43 0.21 23.31
C ALA A 178 1.82 -0.33 22.95
N GLY A 179 2.41 0.25 21.91
CA GLY A 179 3.76 -0.10 21.46
C GLY A 179 3.78 -0.76 20.08
N ASN A 180 4.88 -1.44 19.79
CA ASN A 180 5.03 -2.16 18.54
C ASN A 180 3.98 -3.26 18.43
N THR A 181 3.19 -3.20 17.38
CA THR A 181 2.12 -4.14 17.08
C THR A 181 2.43 -4.85 15.78
N GLU A 182 2.28 -6.16 15.78
CA GLU A 182 2.47 -7.01 14.62
C GLU A 182 1.16 -7.70 14.24
N LEU A 183 0.76 -7.53 12.99
CA LEU A 183 -0.37 -8.20 12.38
C LEU A 183 0.19 -9.17 11.33
N VAL A 184 -0.13 -10.47 11.44
CA VAL A 184 0.32 -11.49 10.51
C VAL A 184 -0.88 -12.22 9.94
N ILE A 185 -0.88 -12.45 8.63
CA ILE A 185 -1.73 -13.44 7.97
C ILE A 185 -0.86 -14.62 7.52
N GLU A 186 -1.30 -15.81 7.80
CA GLU A 186 -0.70 -17.06 7.35
C GLU A 186 -1.72 -17.85 6.54
N ALA A 187 -1.28 -18.43 5.44
CA ALA A 187 -2.04 -19.39 4.65
C ALA A 187 -1.25 -20.70 4.50
N VAL A 188 -1.93 -21.84 4.62
CA VAL A 188 -1.36 -23.18 4.46
C VAL A 188 -2.26 -24.00 3.54
N ASN A 189 -1.67 -24.64 2.53
CA ASN A 189 -2.34 -25.60 1.67
C ASN A 189 -1.43 -26.81 1.41
N GLY A 190 -1.65 -27.88 2.14
CA GLY A 190 -0.78 -29.06 2.13
C GLY A 190 0.63 -28.72 2.60
N ALA A 191 1.62 -28.88 1.73
CA ALA A 191 3.02 -28.56 2.01
C ALA A 191 3.39 -27.09 1.71
N LEU A 192 2.49 -26.34 1.09
CA LEU A 192 2.70 -24.93 0.77
C LEU A 192 2.28 -24.05 1.93
N SER A 193 3.08 -23.02 2.22
CA SER A 193 2.73 -21.99 3.20
C SER A 193 3.26 -20.64 2.77
N ASP A 194 2.54 -19.60 3.09
CA ASP A 194 2.96 -18.21 2.89
C ASP A 194 2.45 -17.33 4.02
N LYS A 195 3.14 -16.20 4.26
CA LYS A 195 2.81 -15.22 5.30
C LYS A 195 3.01 -13.81 4.80
N ASP A 196 2.10 -12.92 5.20
CA ASP A 196 2.28 -11.49 5.05
C ASP A 196 2.21 -10.82 6.43
N THR A 197 3.00 -9.76 6.63
CA THR A 197 3.19 -9.13 7.94
C THR A 197 3.16 -7.62 7.84
N ILE A 198 2.32 -7.00 8.65
CA ILE A 198 2.26 -5.55 8.84
C ILE A 198 2.70 -5.23 10.26
N ARG A 199 3.62 -4.26 10.40
CA ARG A 199 4.08 -3.74 11.70
C ARG A 199 3.75 -2.27 11.82
N PHE A 200 3.21 -1.87 12.96
CA PHE A 200 2.88 -0.49 13.26
C PHE A 200 3.02 -0.21 14.74
N PHE A 201 3.05 1.08 15.10
CA PHE A 201 3.06 1.49 16.50
C PHE A 201 1.65 1.86 16.93
N ALA A 202 1.11 1.16 17.94
CA ALA A 202 -0.15 1.53 18.57
C ALA A 202 0.11 2.54 19.68
N GLY A 203 -0.52 3.70 19.59
CA GLY A 203 -0.46 4.71 20.65
C GLY A 203 -1.10 4.21 21.95
N GLY A 204 -0.52 4.55 23.09
CA GLY A 204 -1.25 4.50 24.36
C GLY A 204 -2.42 5.48 24.23
N GLY A 205 -3.64 5.04 24.60
CA GLY A 205 -4.77 5.97 24.66
C GLY A 205 -4.39 7.17 25.51
N VAL A 206 -4.15 8.30 24.87
CA VAL A 206 -3.90 9.53 25.61
C VAL A 206 -5.25 9.95 26.15
N ASN A 207 -5.43 9.79 27.44
CA ASN A 207 -6.50 10.46 28.15
C ASN A 207 -6.20 11.97 28.09
N VAL A 208 -6.57 12.61 27.00
CA VAL A 208 -6.48 14.06 26.89
C VAL A 208 -7.51 14.58 27.87
N ALA A 209 -7.04 15.08 28.98
CA ALA A 209 -7.93 15.80 29.88
C ALA A 209 -8.67 16.89 29.08
N PRO A 210 -9.99 17.03 29.24
CA PRO A 210 -10.72 18.06 28.52
C PRO A 210 -10.06 19.41 28.78
N LEU A 211 -9.95 20.22 27.74
CA LEU A 211 -9.41 21.58 27.89
C LEU A 211 -10.16 22.30 28.99
N PRO A 212 -9.45 23.06 29.87
CA PRO A 212 -10.11 23.87 30.89
C PRO A 212 -11.20 24.75 30.31
N ALA A 213 -12.24 25.00 31.05
CA ALA A 213 -13.33 25.88 30.59
C ALA A 213 -12.78 27.24 30.12
N GLY A 214 -13.15 27.67 28.91
CA GLY A 214 -12.67 28.90 28.31
C GLY A 214 -11.41 28.77 27.46
N VAL A 215 -10.73 27.61 27.46
CA VAL A 215 -9.61 27.28 26.58
C VAL A 215 -10.14 26.49 25.40
N ARG A 216 -9.73 26.86 24.20
CA ARG A 216 -10.08 26.18 22.93
C ARG A 216 -8.83 25.84 22.15
N ASP A 217 -8.98 24.92 21.24
CA ASP A 217 -7.92 24.58 20.31
C ASP A 217 -7.51 25.79 19.47
N GLY A 218 -6.20 26.00 19.29
CA GLY A 218 -5.63 27.14 18.59
C GLY A 218 -5.06 28.23 19.51
N ILE A 219 -5.16 29.50 19.08
CA ILE A 219 -4.61 30.65 19.83
C ILE A 219 -5.58 31.06 20.95
N ASN A 220 -5.12 31.03 22.19
CA ASN A 220 -5.84 31.49 23.36
C ASN A 220 -5.19 32.77 23.92
N TYR A 221 -5.99 33.82 24.09
CA TYR A 221 -5.56 35.07 24.75
C TYR A 221 -5.88 34.98 26.22
N LEU A 222 -4.84 34.97 27.07
CA LEU A 222 -5.00 34.97 28.52
C LEU A 222 -4.71 36.37 29.05
N SER A 223 -5.56 36.87 29.95
CA SER A 223 -5.30 38.11 30.65
C SER A 223 -4.17 37.92 31.69
N GLY A 224 -3.29 38.90 31.87
CA GLY A 224 -2.09 38.82 32.65
C GLY A 224 -2.31 38.24 34.08
N ASN A 225 -1.27 37.60 34.63
CA ASN A 225 -1.18 36.91 35.92
C ASN A 225 -1.89 35.53 35.98
N THR A 226 -2.27 34.92 34.87
CA THR A 226 -2.85 33.57 34.88
C THR A 226 -1.78 32.55 34.46
N SER A 227 -1.72 31.41 35.16
CA SER A 227 -0.90 30.29 34.72
C SER A 227 -1.45 29.72 33.38
N ALA A 228 -0.60 29.59 32.37
CA ALA A 228 -0.98 28.94 31.13
C ALA A 228 -0.42 27.52 31.10
N VAL A 229 -1.26 26.54 30.79
CA VAL A 229 -0.83 25.17 30.47
C VAL A 229 -0.86 25.04 28.95
N LEU A 230 0.31 24.89 28.35
CA LEU A 230 0.42 24.60 26.95
C LEU A 230 0.39 23.08 26.77
N VAL A 231 -0.61 22.59 26.07
CA VAL A 231 -0.72 21.18 25.70
C VAL A 231 -0.36 21.05 24.23
N LEU A 232 0.77 20.41 23.96
CA LEU A 232 1.16 20.04 22.60
C LEU A 232 0.74 18.60 22.35
N TYR A 233 -0.21 18.41 21.45
CA TYR A 233 -0.60 17.10 20.97
C TYR A 233 0.18 16.77 19.69
N ALA A 234 1.06 15.78 19.74
CA ALA A 234 1.86 15.34 18.61
C ALA A 234 1.68 13.82 18.41
N PRO A 235 0.55 13.39 17.81
CA PRO A 235 0.29 11.97 17.60
C PRO A 235 1.39 11.33 16.75
N GLY A 236 1.87 10.17 17.16
CA GLY A 236 2.90 9.41 16.44
C GLY A 236 4.33 9.95 16.57
N LYS A 237 4.59 10.92 17.45
CA LYS A 237 5.95 11.38 17.76
C LYS A 237 6.39 10.90 19.13
N SER A 238 7.55 10.25 19.21
CA SER A 238 8.15 9.82 20.48
C SER A 238 8.96 10.93 21.19
N ARG A 239 9.19 12.06 20.53
CA ARG A 239 9.83 13.26 21.07
C ARG A 239 9.20 14.51 20.46
N VAL A 240 8.98 15.51 21.29
CA VAL A 240 8.62 16.88 20.94
C VAL A 240 9.85 17.74 21.11
#